data_159c6a1d31f6de66a044987b2a175ca0
#
_entry.id   159c6a1d31f6de66a044987b2a175ca0
#
_cell.length_a   1.000
_cell.length_b   1.000
_cell.length_c   1.000
_cell.angle_alpha   90.00
_cell.angle_beta   90.00
_cell.angle_gamma   90.00
#
_symmetry.space_group_name_H-M   'P 1'
#
loop_
_entity.id
_entity.type
_entity.pdbx_description
1 polymer ?
#
loop_
_entity_poly.entity_id
_entity_poly.type
_entity_poly.pdbx_seq_one_letter_code
_entity_poly.pdbx_strand_id
1 'polypeptide(L)'
;MKQNTCKCFACNLGGNGIEIAKFAFNGDFKKACEFLHSQFNIPFLDDSIITSGFTAPSFKAPKKEVQYMNFIRDKQYQSLKVAELMPKYKQEDRLGKLKILYSFVYRYSLMTNQAKKEEYYKNRGIQAPLDKIGFLSYADVKSLEKSLISFFPLEDLTSFKIFNKNRVGWNYGYDIAIVPCFDLYSDLITGFSVRSLNPNNRGAKELNVFCSDIVYPMPFNLTNENLRNKDFIWICEGHIDALSGISSSKREDVCFISFAGVYTYKDEILGLLRGKNVMICFDNDTAGKQGGMELGDKLKKLGVNTFIASWDNNYNDLNDLLKANALADIKLNKVA
;
A
#
# COMPACT_ATOMS: atom_id res chain seq x y z
N MET A 1 -12.77 -7.28 -39.18
CA MET A 1 -11.80 -6.99 -38.10
C MET A 1 -12.45 -7.35 -36.78
N LYS A 2 -11.86 -8.22 -35.96
CA LYS A 2 -12.36 -8.45 -34.59
C LYS A 2 -12.08 -7.19 -33.80
N GLN A 3 -13.11 -6.54 -33.27
CA GLN A 3 -12.95 -5.39 -32.39
C GLN A 3 -12.29 -5.86 -31.10
N ASN A 4 -11.10 -5.30 -30.78
CA ASN A 4 -10.44 -5.53 -29.49
C ASN A 4 -11.19 -4.76 -28.41
N THR A 5 -12.30 -5.32 -27.95
CA THR A 5 -13.11 -4.77 -26.86
C THR A 5 -13.11 -5.76 -25.71
N CYS A 6 -13.09 -5.24 -24.51
CA CYS A 6 -13.31 -6.02 -23.30
C CYS A 6 -14.43 -5.40 -22.47
N LYS A 7 -15.03 -6.21 -21.61
CA LYS A 7 -16.14 -5.82 -20.76
C LYS A 7 -15.91 -6.39 -19.35
N CYS A 8 -16.03 -5.53 -18.36
CA CYS A 8 -16.06 -5.97 -16.96
C CYS A 8 -17.48 -6.42 -16.61
N PHE A 9 -17.65 -7.69 -16.27
CA PHE A 9 -18.93 -8.25 -15.89
C PHE A 9 -19.43 -7.78 -14.51
N ALA A 10 -18.51 -7.31 -13.64
CA ALA A 10 -18.89 -6.84 -12.33
C ALA A 10 -19.47 -5.42 -12.31
N CYS A 11 -18.92 -4.51 -13.12
CA CYS A 11 -19.35 -3.11 -13.18
C CYS A 11 -20.01 -2.72 -14.50
N ASN A 12 -20.14 -3.67 -15.46
CA ASN A 12 -20.69 -3.49 -16.81
C ASN A 12 -19.92 -2.46 -17.66
N LEU A 13 -18.72 -2.07 -17.26
CA LEU A 13 -17.84 -1.19 -18.00
C LEU A 13 -17.16 -1.98 -19.11
N GLY A 14 -17.05 -1.39 -20.28
CA GLY A 14 -16.38 -2.02 -21.40
C GLY A 14 -15.98 -0.98 -22.45
N GLY A 15 -15.09 -1.39 -23.32
CA GLY A 15 -14.58 -0.56 -24.38
C GLY A 15 -13.29 -1.13 -24.96
N ASN A 16 -12.61 -0.33 -25.77
CA ASN A 16 -11.27 -0.66 -26.24
C ASN A 16 -10.20 -0.40 -25.16
N GLY A 17 -8.96 -0.73 -25.43
CA GLY A 17 -7.86 -0.57 -24.48
C GLY A 17 -7.68 0.86 -23.95
N ILE A 18 -7.95 1.88 -24.79
CA ILE A 18 -7.86 3.28 -24.40
C ILE A 18 -8.99 3.64 -23.43
N GLU A 19 -10.22 3.20 -23.70
CA GLU A 19 -11.36 3.45 -22.79
C GLU A 19 -11.11 2.84 -21.43
N ILE A 20 -10.53 1.67 -21.38
CA ILE A 20 -10.16 1.02 -20.10
C ILE A 20 -9.04 1.76 -19.41
N ALA A 21 -8.00 2.16 -20.14
CA ALA A 21 -6.92 2.96 -19.56
C ALA A 21 -7.41 4.31 -19.02
N LYS A 22 -8.38 4.95 -19.65
CA LYS A 22 -9.00 6.20 -19.17
C LYS A 22 -9.59 6.07 -17.77
N PHE A 23 -10.08 4.90 -17.37
CA PHE A 23 -10.56 4.70 -16.00
C PHE A 23 -9.44 4.86 -14.98
N ALA A 24 -8.24 4.36 -15.29
CA ALA A 24 -7.08 4.52 -14.42
C ALA A 24 -6.64 5.99 -14.25
N PHE A 25 -7.07 6.87 -15.18
CA PHE A 25 -6.66 8.27 -15.24
C PHE A 25 -7.83 9.26 -15.14
N ASN A 26 -8.91 8.91 -14.45
CA ASN A 26 -10.08 9.75 -14.20
C ASN A 26 -10.70 10.34 -15.50
N GLY A 27 -10.67 9.59 -16.59
CA GLY A 27 -11.18 10.03 -17.89
C GLY A 27 -10.18 10.83 -18.74
N ASP A 28 -8.97 11.08 -18.24
CA ASP A 28 -7.92 11.80 -18.98
C ASP A 28 -7.40 10.95 -20.14
N PHE A 29 -7.84 11.31 -21.34
CA PHE A 29 -7.48 10.60 -22.57
C PHE A 29 -5.97 10.66 -22.87
N LYS A 30 -5.35 11.84 -22.66
CA LYS A 30 -3.93 12.04 -22.96
C LYS A 30 -3.07 11.15 -22.06
N LYS A 31 -3.32 11.15 -20.75
CA LYS A 31 -2.62 10.29 -19.81
C LYS A 31 -2.85 8.81 -20.08
N ALA A 32 -4.05 8.41 -20.48
CA ALA A 32 -4.33 7.04 -20.87
C ALA A 32 -3.52 6.61 -22.09
N CYS A 33 -3.39 7.47 -23.10
CA CYS A 33 -2.58 7.22 -24.29
C CYS A 33 -1.09 7.19 -23.96
N GLU A 34 -0.60 8.12 -23.16
CA GLU A 34 0.80 8.15 -22.67
C GLU A 34 1.13 6.86 -21.91
N PHE A 35 0.24 6.43 -21.04
CA PHE A 35 0.37 5.17 -20.34
C PHE A 35 0.45 3.97 -21.28
N LEU A 36 -0.48 3.84 -22.22
CA LEU A 36 -0.49 2.74 -23.18
C LEU A 36 0.75 2.76 -24.08
N HIS A 37 1.19 3.96 -24.50
CA HIS A 37 2.44 4.12 -25.24
C HIS A 37 3.62 3.61 -24.41
N SER A 38 3.76 4.04 -23.15
CA SER A 38 4.87 3.65 -22.29
C SER A 38 4.88 2.16 -21.93
N GLN A 39 3.69 1.55 -21.77
CA GLN A 39 3.57 0.14 -21.39
C GLN A 39 3.72 -0.84 -22.54
N PHE A 40 3.22 -0.45 -23.73
CA PHE A 40 3.09 -1.38 -24.86
C PHE A 40 3.90 -0.93 -26.09
N ASN A 41 4.70 0.15 -25.95
CA ASN A 41 5.50 0.73 -27.04
C ASN A 41 4.66 1.04 -28.29
N ILE A 42 3.40 1.49 -28.10
CA ILE A 42 2.47 1.84 -29.18
C ILE A 42 2.87 3.23 -29.69
N PRO A 43 3.31 3.40 -30.95
CA PRO A 43 3.72 4.71 -31.46
C PRO A 43 2.56 5.73 -31.40
N PHE A 44 2.84 6.96 -30.96
CA PHE A 44 1.92 8.06 -31.11
C PHE A 44 1.72 8.32 -32.63
N LEU A 45 0.49 8.23 -33.05
CA LEU A 45 0.10 8.81 -34.33
C LEU A 45 0.00 10.32 -34.12
N ASP A 46 0.72 11.06 -34.92
CA ASP A 46 0.85 12.51 -35.06
C ASP A 46 -0.17 13.39 -34.28
N ASP A 47 0.33 14.48 -33.68
CA ASP A 47 -0.42 15.45 -32.87
C ASP A 47 -1.70 16.03 -33.55
N SER A 48 -1.80 15.95 -34.88
CA SER A 48 -2.97 16.40 -35.66
C SER A 48 -4.25 15.60 -35.39
N ILE A 49 -4.15 14.38 -34.87
CA ILE A 49 -5.30 13.51 -34.56
C ILE A 49 -5.87 13.78 -33.16
N ILE A 50 -5.08 14.38 -32.27
CA ILE A 50 -5.48 14.66 -30.88
C ILE A 50 -6.39 15.89 -30.80
N THR A 51 -6.35 16.77 -31.80
CA THR A 51 -7.08 18.06 -31.81
C THR A 51 -8.48 18.04 -32.48
N SER A 52 -8.85 16.95 -33.16
CA SER A 52 -10.19 16.84 -33.75
C SER A 52 -11.19 16.32 -32.72
N GLY A 53 -11.85 17.25 -32.07
CA GLY A 53 -13.08 17.25 -31.33
C GLY A 53 -13.84 15.95 -31.08
N PHE A 54 -13.33 15.05 -30.25
CA PHE A 54 -14.14 14.00 -29.61
C PHE A 54 -14.71 14.56 -28.29
N THR A 55 -15.96 15.02 -28.33
CA THR A 55 -16.75 15.22 -27.13
C THR A 55 -16.99 13.84 -26.50
N ALA A 56 -16.19 13.48 -25.51
CA ALA A 56 -16.40 12.28 -24.72
C ALA A 56 -17.79 12.38 -24.06
N PRO A 57 -18.63 11.33 -24.12
CA PRO A 57 -19.83 11.28 -23.31
C PRO A 57 -19.43 11.40 -21.83
N SER A 58 -20.10 12.29 -21.10
CA SER A 58 -19.89 12.48 -19.67
C SER A 58 -20.29 11.20 -18.93
N PHE A 59 -19.32 10.35 -18.62
CA PHE A 59 -19.54 9.19 -17.76
C PHE A 59 -19.72 9.67 -16.32
N LYS A 60 -20.95 9.61 -15.83
CA LYS A 60 -21.21 9.61 -14.39
C LYS A 60 -20.81 8.23 -13.86
N ALA A 61 -19.84 8.19 -12.95
CA ALA A 61 -19.51 6.96 -12.24
C ALA A 61 -20.78 6.32 -11.69
N PRO A 62 -20.97 5.00 -11.81
CA PRO A 62 -22.16 4.35 -11.30
C PRO A 62 -22.27 4.63 -9.79
N LYS A 63 -23.46 5.05 -9.35
CA LYS A 63 -23.74 5.38 -7.93
C LYS A 63 -23.33 4.28 -6.93
N LYS A 64 -23.18 3.04 -7.37
CA LYS A 64 -22.71 1.92 -6.57
C LYS A 64 -21.25 2.00 -6.19
N GLU A 65 -20.37 2.47 -7.06
CA GLU A 65 -18.93 2.67 -6.76
C GLU A 65 -18.73 3.82 -5.78
N VAL A 66 -19.48 4.89 -5.96
CA VAL A 66 -19.50 6.04 -5.03
C VAL A 66 -20.03 5.64 -3.65
N GLN A 67 -21.02 4.76 -3.58
CA GLN A 67 -21.50 4.21 -2.30
C GLN A 67 -20.47 3.31 -1.62
N TYR A 68 -19.71 2.51 -2.36
CA TYR A 68 -18.65 1.65 -1.80
C TYR A 68 -17.46 2.48 -1.32
N MET A 69 -17.07 3.52 -2.06
CA MET A 69 -16.00 4.45 -1.70
C MET A 69 -16.39 5.36 -0.52
N ASN A 70 -17.62 5.88 -0.48
CA ASN A 70 -18.14 6.64 0.65
C ASN A 70 -18.31 5.79 1.90
N PHE A 71 -18.62 4.52 1.73
CA PHE A 71 -18.67 3.52 2.80
C PHE A 71 -17.38 3.49 3.61
N ILE A 72 -16.26 3.78 3.01
CA ILE A 72 -14.93 3.68 3.60
C ILE A 72 -14.42 5.01 4.16
N ARG A 73 -14.92 6.15 3.67
CA ARG A 73 -14.51 7.50 4.10
C ARG A 73 -15.15 7.98 5.39
N ASP A 74 -16.27 7.42 5.79
CA ASP A 74 -17.04 7.95 6.90
C ASP A 74 -16.51 7.44 8.23
N LYS A 75 -16.04 8.35 9.11
CA LYS A 75 -15.61 8.02 10.48
C LYS A 75 -16.71 7.37 11.32
N GLN A 76 -17.98 7.49 10.95
CA GLN A 76 -19.11 6.76 11.55
C GLN A 76 -19.04 5.25 11.30
N TYR A 77 -18.16 4.80 10.44
CA TYR A 77 -17.89 3.41 10.15
C TYR A 77 -17.27 2.62 11.30
N GLN A 78 -16.75 3.30 12.28
CA GLN A 78 -16.25 2.67 13.52
C GLN A 78 -17.35 1.87 14.23
N SER A 79 -18.61 2.14 13.93
CA SER A 79 -19.78 1.44 14.50
C SER A 79 -20.50 0.53 13.52
N LEU A 80 -19.95 0.26 12.33
CA LEU A 80 -20.62 -0.67 11.42
C LEU A 80 -20.84 -1.99 12.14
N LYS A 81 -22.10 -2.20 12.38
CA LYS A 81 -22.58 -3.50 12.80
C LYS A 81 -22.06 -4.50 11.77
N VAL A 82 -21.15 -5.35 12.17
CA VAL A 82 -20.57 -6.41 11.33
C VAL A 82 -21.67 -7.22 10.63
N ALA A 83 -22.88 -7.26 11.20
CA ALA A 83 -24.09 -7.77 10.58
C ALA A 83 -24.37 -7.20 9.17
N GLU A 84 -23.95 -5.97 8.87
CA GLU A 84 -24.13 -5.35 7.54
C GLU A 84 -23.03 -5.75 6.54
N LEU A 85 -21.87 -6.17 7.03
CA LEU A 85 -20.77 -6.65 6.19
C LEU A 85 -20.96 -8.12 5.79
N MET A 86 -21.59 -8.94 6.62
CA MET A 86 -21.73 -10.38 6.39
C MET A 86 -22.52 -10.75 5.14
N PRO A 87 -23.63 -10.10 4.77
CA PRO A 87 -24.30 -10.37 3.51
C PRO A 87 -23.41 -10.09 2.29
N LYS A 88 -22.61 -9.02 2.34
CA LYS A 88 -21.65 -8.68 1.28
C LYS A 88 -20.51 -9.68 1.22
N TYR A 89 -19.92 -10.01 2.36
CA TYR A 89 -18.85 -11.00 2.46
C TYR A 89 -19.23 -12.33 1.82
N LYS A 90 -20.45 -12.81 2.05
CA LYS A 90 -20.94 -14.07 1.47
C LYS A 90 -21.11 -14.02 -0.05
N GLN A 91 -21.34 -12.83 -0.62
CA GLN A 91 -21.55 -12.63 -2.05
C GLN A 91 -20.25 -12.35 -2.82
N GLU A 92 -19.17 -12.03 -2.12
CA GLU A 92 -17.89 -11.71 -2.73
C GLU A 92 -17.14 -12.96 -3.22
N ASP A 93 -16.32 -12.76 -4.24
CA ASP A 93 -15.34 -13.75 -4.65
C ASP A 93 -14.21 -13.89 -3.61
N ARG A 94 -13.28 -14.79 -3.87
CA ARG A 94 -12.18 -15.08 -2.94
C ARG A 94 -11.31 -13.85 -2.63
N LEU A 95 -11.07 -12.97 -3.63
CA LEU A 95 -10.30 -11.72 -3.45
C LEU A 95 -11.08 -10.70 -2.63
N GLY A 96 -12.36 -10.51 -2.92
CA GLY A 96 -13.25 -9.61 -2.16
C GLY A 96 -13.36 -10.02 -0.70
N LYS A 97 -13.54 -11.32 -0.43
CA LYS A 97 -13.55 -11.88 0.92
C LYS A 97 -12.25 -11.62 1.68
N LEU A 98 -11.09 -11.84 1.04
CA LEU A 98 -9.79 -11.56 1.63
C LEU A 98 -9.66 -10.08 2.00
N LYS A 99 -9.98 -9.17 1.07
CA LYS A 99 -9.91 -7.73 1.30
C LYS A 99 -10.79 -7.28 2.47
N ILE A 100 -12.03 -7.77 2.54
CA ILE A 100 -12.95 -7.45 3.64
C ILE A 100 -12.40 -7.94 4.98
N LEU A 101 -11.95 -9.18 5.04
CA LEU A 101 -11.45 -9.80 6.27
C LEU A 101 -10.17 -9.11 6.77
N TYR A 102 -9.22 -8.83 5.90
CA TYR A 102 -7.99 -8.14 6.27
C TYR A 102 -8.27 -6.70 6.71
N SER A 103 -9.17 -6.00 6.01
CA SER A 103 -9.60 -4.64 6.38
C SER A 103 -10.33 -4.62 7.72
N PHE A 104 -11.08 -5.67 8.06
CA PHE A 104 -11.67 -5.81 9.39
C PHE A 104 -10.60 -5.86 10.49
N VAL A 105 -9.56 -6.69 10.33
CA VAL A 105 -8.44 -6.76 11.27
C VAL A 105 -7.77 -5.41 11.45
N TYR A 106 -7.42 -4.76 10.35
CA TYR A 106 -6.75 -3.46 10.38
C TYR A 106 -7.61 -2.38 11.08
N ARG A 107 -8.88 -2.28 10.71
CA ARG A 107 -9.79 -1.28 11.31
C ARG A 107 -10.02 -1.53 12.79
N TYR A 108 -10.17 -2.79 13.18
CA TYR A 108 -10.26 -3.14 14.60
C TYR A 108 -9.02 -2.62 15.35
N SER A 109 -7.84 -2.76 14.77
CA SER A 109 -6.59 -2.30 15.37
C SER A 109 -6.45 -0.77 15.44
N LEU A 110 -7.14 -0.02 14.56
CA LEU A 110 -7.18 1.45 14.63
C LEU A 110 -8.03 1.98 15.81
N MET A 111 -9.03 1.21 16.23
CA MET A 111 -9.98 1.63 17.27
C MET A 111 -9.46 1.39 18.69
N THR A 112 -8.43 0.55 18.82
CA THR A 112 -7.93 0.12 20.11
C THR A 112 -6.61 0.80 20.48
N ASN A 113 -6.30 0.81 21.76
CA ASN A 113 -4.97 1.13 22.32
C ASN A 113 -4.35 2.46 21.87
N GLN A 114 -5.12 3.56 21.90
CA GLN A 114 -4.65 4.89 21.48
C GLN A 114 -3.42 5.37 22.27
N ALA A 115 -3.39 5.15 23.58
CA ALA A 115 -2.24 5.54 24.42
C ALA A 115 -0.94 4.86 23.94
N LYS A 116 -1.02 3.59 23.52
CA LYS A 116 0.16 2.86 23.01
C LYS A 116 0.61 3.40 21.65
N LYS A 117 -0.32 3.86 20.80
CA LYS A 117 0.01 4.55 19.55
C LYS A 117 0.81 5.81 19.82
N GLU A 118 0.31 6.66 20.71
CA GLU A 118 0.96 7.94 21.05
C GLU A 118 2.35 7.70 21.63
N GLU A 119 2.47 6.75 22.57
CA GLU A 119 3.76 6.35 23.13
C GLU A 119 4.72 5.86 22.06
N TYR A 120 4.25 4.98 21.17
CA TYR A 120 5.08 4.40 20.11
C TYR A 120 5.62 5.46 19.17
N TYR A 121 4.75 6.35 18.67
CA TYR A 121 5.16 7.43 17.77
C TYR A 121 6.08 8.43 18.47
N LYS A 122 5.77 8.81 19.71
CA LYS A 122 6.60 9.71 20.52
C LYS A 122 8.02 9.15 20.72
N ASN A 123 8.15 7.87 21.06
CA ASN A 123 9.43 7.21 21.26
C ASN A 123 10.26 7.10 19.95
N ARG A 124 9.63 7.23 18.81
CA ARG A 124 10.26 7.25 17.48
C ARG A 124 10.47 8.64 16.90
N GLY A 125 10.05 9.70 17.60
CA GLY A 125 10.08 11.06 17.09
C GLY A 125 9.15 11.30 15.90
N ILE A 126 8.17 10.41 15.69
CA ILE A 126 7.26 10.43 14.54
C ILE A 126 6.03 11.27 14.85
N GLN A 127 5.71 12.22 13.98
CA GLN A 127 4.50 13.05 14.02
C GLN A 127 3.52 12.72 12.88
N ALA A 128 3.67 11.56 12.26
CA ALA A 128 2.77 11.10 11.19
C ALA A 128 1.33 10.91 11.71
N PRO A 129 0.32 10.94 10.83
CA PRO A 129 -1.05 10.64 11.20
C PRO A 129 -1.16 9.31 11.96
N LEU A 130 -1.84 9.30 13.10
CA LEU A 130 -1.97 8.14 13.98
C LEU A 130 -2.80 7.00 13.36
N ASP A 131 -3.53 7.27 12.29
CA ASP A 131 -4.35 6.30 11.54
C ASP A 131 -3.58 5.50 10.48
N LYS A 132 -2.26 5.74 10.32
CA LYS A 132 -1.44 4.98 9.37
C LYS A 132 -1.14 3.56 9.81
N ILE A 133 -1.06 3.32 11.11
CA ILE A 133 -0.80 1.99 11.69
C ILE A 133 -1.82 1.72 12.80
N GLY A 134 -2.30 0.47 12.86
CA GLY A 134 -3.14 -0.01 13.96
C GLY A 134 -2.31 -0.58 15.10
N PHE A 135 -2.89 -0.65 16.31
CA PHE A 135 -2.25 -1.21 17.48
C PHE A 135 -3.23 -2.09 18.25
N LEU A 136 -2.74 -3.24 18.72
CA LEU A 136 -3.50 -4.17 19.56
C LEU A 136 -2.66 -4.52 20.79
N SER A 137 -3.25 -4.39 21.96
CA SER A 137 -2.68 -5.03 23.16
C SER A 137 -2.88 -6.56 23.07
N TYR A 138 -2.21 -7.29 23.90
CA TYR A 138 -2.45 -8.74 24.02
C TYR A 138 -3.93 -9.07 24.30
N ALA A 139 -4.60 -8.27 25.13
CA ALA A 139 -6.02 -8.43 25.43
C ALA A 139 -6.91 -8.13 24.19
N ASP A 140 -6.55 -7.10 23.42
CA ASP A 140 -7.25 -6.77 22.16
C ASP A 140 -7.12 -7.88 21.13
N VAL A 141 -5.97 -8.53 21.02
CA VAL A 141 -5.79 -9.71 20.13
C VAL A 141 -6.75 -10.83 20.51
N LYS A 142 -6.96 -11.08 21.82
CA LYS A 142 -7.93 -12.08 22.29
C LYS A 142 -9.36 -11.70 21.99
N SER A 143 -9.70 -10.43 22.11
CA SER A 143 -11.02 -9.90 21.77
C SER A 143 -11.29 -9.94 20.26
N LEU A 144 -10.28 -9.58 19.44
CA LEU A 144 -10.33 -9.69 18.00
C LEU A 144 -10.53 -11.16 17.56
N GLU A 145 -9.81 -12.12 18.16
CA GLU A 145 -9.94 -13.55 17.88
C GLU A 145 -11.38 -14.02 18.06
N LYS A 146 -12.03 -13.65 19.17
CA LYS A 146 -13.46 -13.96 19.42
C LYS A 146 -14.37 -13.33 18.37
N SER A 147 -14.14 -12.08 18.02
CA SER A 147 -14.90 -11.37 16.99
C SER A 147 -14.76 -12.04 15.62
N LEU A 148 -13.55 -12.42 15.23
CA LEU A 148 -13.28 -13.10 13.97
C LEU A 148 -14.04 -14.43 13.87
N ILE A 149 -14.00 -15.26 14.92
CA ILE A 149 -14.73 -16.54 14.95
C ILE A 149 -16.25 -16.34 14.89
N SER A 150 -16.76 -15.24 15.49
CA SER A 150 -18.21 -14.96 15.49
C SER A 150 -18.72 -14.49 14.13
N PHE A 151 -17.86 -13.87 13.31
CA PHE A 151 -18.30 -13.18 12.10
C PHE A 151 -17.88 -13.88 10.81
N PHE A 152 -16.78 -14.63 10.83
CA PHE A 152 -16.21 -15.23 9.61
C PHE A 152 -16.11 -16.74 9.72
N PRO A 153 -16.31 -17.49 8.60
CA PRO A 153 -16.09 -18.92 8.58
C PRO A 153 -14.66 -19.29 8.98
N LEU A 154 -14.48 -20.29 9.81
CA LEU A 154 -13.16 -20.76 10.24
C LEU A 154 -12.27 -21.20 9.07
N GLU A 155 -12.89 -21.77 8.03
CA GLU A 155 -12.21 -22.14 6.80
C GLU A 155 -11.58 -20.93 6.11
N ASP A 156 -12.31 -19.81 5.98
CA ASP A 156 -11.80 -18.56 5.39
C ASP A 156 -10.70 -17.96 6.27
N LEU A 157 -10.87 -17.93 7.60
CA LEU A 157 -9.83 -17.46 8.54
C LEU A 157 -8.52 -18.24 8.39
N THR A 158 -8.61 -19.53 8.14
CA THR A 158 -7.44 -20.40 7.96
C THR A 158 -6.85 -20.25 6.57
N SER A 159 -7.69 -20.27 5.52
CA SER A 159 -7.24 -20.15 4.13
C SER A 159 -6.58 -18.80 3.83
N PHE A 160 -7.05 -17.73 4.48
CA PHE A 160 -6.45 -16.40 4.39
C PHE A 160 -5.34 -16.13 5.42
N LYS A 161 -4.80 -17.18 6.04
CA LYS A 161 -3.64 -17.10 6.95
C LYS A 161 -3.83 -16.18 8.16
N ILE A 162 -5.07 -15.89 8.54
CA ILE A 162 -5.37 -15.19 9.79
C ILE A 162 -5.21 -16.14 10.96
N PHE A 163 -5.73 -17.37 10.82
CA PHE A 163 -5.63 -18.39 11.83
C PHE A 163 -4.61 -19.47 11.48
N ASN A 164 -3.90 -19.91 12.49
CA ASN A 164 -3.16 -21.16 12.49
C ASN A 164 -3.85 -22.09 13.49
N LYS A 165 -4.41 -23.22 13.00
CA LYS A 165 -5.36 -24.05 13.78
C LYS A 165 -6.57 -23.19 14.19
N ASN A 166 -6.86 -23.02 15.46
CA ASN A 166 -8.07 -22.33 15.95
C ASN A 166 -7.77 -20.99 16.63
N ARG A 167 -6.66 -20.37 16.33
CA ARG A 167 -6.25 -19.07 16.90
C ARG A 167 -5.49 -18.23 15.88
N VAL A 168 -5.40 -16.93 16.16
CA VAL A 168 -4.62 -16.00 15.37
C VAL A 168 -3.17 -16.47 15.26
N GLY A 169 -2.69 -16.67 14.03
CA GLY A 169 -1.37 -17.25 13.74
C GLY A 169 -0.20 -16.33 14.08
N TRP A 170 -0.46 -15.03 14.17
CA TRP A 170 0.52 -13.97 14.45
C TRP A 170 0.44 -13.43 15.89
N ASN A 171 -0.02 -14.25 16.84
CA ASN A 171 -0.08 -13.85 18.25
C ASN A 171 1.29 -13.98 18.92
N TYR A 172 1.91 -12.84 19.17
CA TYR A 172 3.21 -12.76 19.86
C TYR A 172 3.14 -12.91 21.40
N GLY A 173 1.94 -13.01 21.97
CA GLY A 173 1.80 -12.95 23.43
C GLY A 173 2.13 -11.58 24.03
N TYR A 174 2.20 -10.53 23.21
CA TYR A 174 2.56 -9.17 23.57
C TYR A 174 1.82 -8.17 22.68
N ASP A 175 1.93 -6.88 22.99
CA ASP A 175 1.39 -5.79 22.18
C ASP A 175 2.02 -5.81 20.78
N ILE A 176 1.20 -5.49 19.78
CA ILE A 176 1.58 -5.51 18.37
C ILE A 176 1.13 -4.25 17.64
N ALA A 177 1.83 -3.95 16.56
CA ALA A 177 1.38 -2.98 15.56
C ALA A 177 0.94 -3.72 14.28
N ILE A 178 -0.11 -3.22 13.64
CA ILE A 178 -0.63 -3.70 12.36
C ILE A 178 -0.36 -2.65 11.29
N VAL A 179 0.44 -3.00 10.29
CA VAL A 179 0.84 -2.12 9.21
C VAL A 179 0.14 -2.56 7.92
N PRO A 180 -0.76 -1.74 7.36
CA PRO A 180 -1.57 -2.15 6.22
C PRO A 180 -0.83 -2.08 4.90
N CYS A 181 -1.16 -3.01 3.99
CA CYS A 181 -0.85 -2.96 2.57
C CYS A 181 -2.15 -2.69 1.82
N PHE A 182 -2.38 -1.44 1.41
CA PHE A 182 -3.62 -1.06 0.75
C PHE A 182 -3.73 -1.66 -0.65
N ASP A 183 -4.96 -1.95 -1.06
CA ASP A 183 -5.27 -2.24 -2.45
C ASP A 183 -5.07 -0.98 -3.31
N LEU A 184 -4.54 -1.16 -4.52
CA LEU A 184 -4.26 -0.02 -5.40
C LEU A 184 -5.54 0.70 -5.87
N TYR A 185 -6.66 -0.02 -5.95
CA TYR A 185 -7.90 0.45 -6.55
C TYR A 185 -9.05 0.67 -5.55
N SER A 186 -8.80 0.41 -4.27
CA SER A 186 -9.79 0.61 -3.21
C SER A 186 -9.11 0.96 -1.89
N ASP A 187 -9.88 1.42 -0.90
CA ASP A 187 -9.37 1.69 0.45
C ASP A 187 -9.34 0.41 1.33
N LEU A 188 -9.52 -0.76 0.73
CA LEU A 188 -9.36 -2.05 1.39
C LEU A 188 -7.89 -2.45 1.40
N ILE A 189 -7.51 -3.40 2.23
CA ILE A 189 -6.15 -3.91 2.27
C ILE A 189 -6.06 -5.33 1.70
N THR A 190 -4.93 -5.62 1.06
CA THR A 190 -4.63 -6.92 0.45
C THR A 190 -3.62 -7.73 1.24
N GLY A 191 -3.04 -7.12 2.25
CA GLY A 191 -2.11 -7.72 3.18
C GLY A 191 -1.84 -6.78 4.33
N PHE A 192 -1.14 -7.25 5.34
CA PHE A 192 -0.64 -6.43 6.43
C PHE A 192 0.58 -7.09 7.07
N SER A 193 1.43 -6.27 7.70
CA SER A 193 2.48 -6.76 8.57
C SER A 193 2.04 -6.67 10.02
N VAL A 194 2.47 -7.63 10.82
CA VAL A 194 2.30 -7.65 12.27
C VAL A 194 3.66 -7.50 12.91
N ARG A 195 3.89 -6.39 13.60
CA ARG A 195 5.14 -6.08 14.27
C ARG A 195 5.01 -6.25 15.78
N SER A 196 5.86 -7.04 16.38
CA SER A 196 5.95 -7.16 17.84
C SER A 196 6.47 -5.86 18.45
N LEU A 197 5.82 -5.38 19.51
CA LEU A 197 6.27 -4.23 20.31
C LEU A 197 7.06 -4.67 21.55
N ASN A 198 7.33 -5.97 21.69
CA ASN A 198 8.16 -6.49 22.77
C ASN A 198 9.64 -6.14 22.54
N PRO A 199 10.26 -5.32 23.38
CA PRO A 199 11.68 -4.96 23.24
C PRO A 199 12.61 -6.17 23.41
N ASN A 200 12.15 -7.21 24.10
CA ASN A 200 12.90 -8.43 24.38
C ASN A 200 12.55 -9.58 23.42
N ASN A 201 11.86 -9.29 22.31
CA ASN A 201 11.50 -10.33 21.34
C ASN A 201 12.74 -10.94 20.69
N ARG A 202 12.97 -12.25 20.91
CA ARG A 202 14.09 -13.01 20.33
C ARG A 202 13.76 -13.66 18.98
N GLY A 203 12.48 -13.66 18.59
CA GLY A 203 12.01 -14.20 17.32
C GLY A 203 11.94 -13.14 16.20
N ALA A 204 11.23 -13.46 15.13
CA ALA A 204 10.95 -12.50 14.08
C ALA A 204 10.25 -11.27 14.66
N LYS A 205 10.81 -10.08 14.42
CA LYS A 205 10.22 -8.82 14.89
C LYS A 205 8.92 -8.48 14.14
N GLU A 206 8.82 -8.97 12.92
CA GLU A 206 7.70 -8.68 12.02
C GLU A 206 7.32 -9.92 11.21
N LEU A 207 6.02 -10.13 11.00
CA LEU A 207 5.44 -11.19 10.18
C LEU A 207 4.53 -10.57 9.14
N ASN A 208 4.69 -10.97 7.89
CA ASN A 208 3.81 -10.56 6.80
C ASN A 208 2.64 -11.52 6.66
N VAL A 209 1.42 -11.00 6.64
CA VAL A 209 0.17 -11.74 6.46
C VAL A 209 -0.42 -11.39 5.12
N PHE A 210 -0.34 -12.33 4.18
CA PHE A 210 -0.90 -12.21 2.83
C PHE A 210 -1.05 -13.57 2.16
N CYS A 211 -1.86 -13.63 1.10
CA CYS A 211 -2.09 -14.82 0.29
C CYS A 211 -1.60 -14.57 -1.15
N SER A 212 -0.36 -14.95 -1.43
CA SER A 212 0.29 -14.71 -2.72
C SER A 212 -0.34 -15.47 -3.90
N ASP A 213 -1.14 -16.50 -3.61
CA ASP A 213 -1.96 -17.24 -4.58
C ASP A 213 -3.24 -16.49 -4.99
N ILE A 214 -3.60 -15.42 -4.27
CA ILE A 214 -4.75 -14.57 -4.57
C ILE A 214 -4.28 -13.21 -5.07
N VAL A 215 -3.44 -12.55 -4.30
CA VAL A 215 -2.92 -11.21 -4.61
C VAL A 215 -1.60 -10.98 -3.88
N TYR A 216 -0.65 -10.31 -4.54
CA TYR A 216 0.55 -9.82 -3.89
C TYR A 216 0.26 -8.45 -3.27
N PRO A 217 0.56 -8.24 -1.99
CA PRO A 217 0.23 -6.98 -1.32
C PRO A 217 1.07 -5.83 -1.89
N MET A 218 0.45 -4.65 -1.97
CA MET A 218 1.16 -3.42 -2.30
C MET A 218 2.11 -3.04 -1.15
N PRO A 219 3.18 -2.30 -1.45
CA PRO A 219 4.02 -1.71 -0.41
C PRO A 219 3.20 -0.83 0.54
N PHE A 220 3.65 -0.72 1.78
CA PHE A 220 3.06 0.22 2.72
C PHE A 220 3.00 1.63 2.12
N ASN A 221 1.87 2.30 2.27
CA ASN A 221 1.58 3.66 1.79
C ASN A 221 1.64 3.85 0.27
N LEU A 222 1.78 2.80 -0.54
CA LEU A 222 1.61 2.89 -1.99
C LEU A 222 0.14 2.78 -2.34
N THR A 223 -0.50 3.89 -2.60
CA THR A 223 -1.91 3.99 -3.01
C THR A 223 -2.01 4.55 -4.42
N ASN A 224 -3.15 4.34 -5.08
CA ASN A 224 -3.41 4.93 -6.39
C ASN A 224 -3.36 6.47 -6.35
N GLU A 225 -3.83 7.07 -5.26
CA GLU A 225 -3.73 8.52 -5.03
C GLU A 225 -2.27 8.97 -4.99
N ASN A 226 -1.42 8.27 -4.24
CA ASN A 226 0.00 8.60 -4.17
C ASN A 226 0.71 8.41 -5.51
N LEU A 227 0.39 7.34 -6.25
CA LEU A 227 0.94 7.12 -7.59
C LEU A 227 0.54 8.22 -8.58
N ARG A 228 -0.67 8.77 -8.47
CA ARG A 228 -1.13 9.84 -9.38
C ARG A 228 -0.56 11.19 -9.02
N ASN A 229 -0.56 11.55 -7.74
CA ASN A 229 -0.38 12.91 -7.28
C ASN A 229 1.04 13.20 -6.78
N LYS A 230 1.90 12.18 -6.66
CA LYS A 230 3.27 12.34 -6.16
C LYS A 230 4.28 12.06 -7.27
N ASP A 231 5.20 13.00 -7.48
CA ASP A 231 6.24 12.86 -8.51
C ASP A 231 7.50 12.20 -7.97
N PHE A 232 7.69 12.24 -6.66
CA PHE A 232 8.85 11.71 -5.96
C PHE A 232 8.44 10.59 -5.01
N ILE A 233 8.95 9.40 -5.24
CA ILE A 233 8.68 8.22 -4.40
C ILE A 233 9.96 7.82 -3.68
N TRP A 234 9.92 7.87 -2.36
CA TRP A 234 11.00 7.35 -1.52
C TRP A 234 10.66 5.93 -1.10
N ILE A 235 11.57 5.00 -1.39
CA ILE A 235 11.42 3.58 -1.04
C ILE A 235 12.31 3.31 0.17
N CYS A 236 11.69 3.06 1.32
CA CYS A 236 12.36 2.68 2.54
C CYS A 236 12.35 1.15 2.71
N GLU A 237 13.31 0.63 3.46
CA GLU A 237 13.34 -0.78 3.81
C GLU A 237 12.22 -1.12 4.78
N GLY A 238 12.11 -0.37 5.88
CA GLY A 238 11.17 -0.58 6.96
C GLY A 238 9.97 0.39 6.93
N HIS A 239 8.88 -0.03 7.57
CA HIS A 239 7.68 0.81 7.70
C HIS A 239 7.93 2.04 8.60
N ILE A 240 8.82 1.89 9.58
CA ILE A 240 9.18 2.97 10.50
C ILE A 240 9.91 4.08 9.76
N ASP A 241 10.77 3.72 8.82
CA ASP A 241 11.51 4.68 8.01
C ASP A 241 10.58 5.43 7.07
N ALA A 242 9.63 4.72 6.45
CA ALA A 242 8.60 5.37 5.65
C ALA A 242 7.76 6.36 6.50
N LEU A 243 7.38 5.99 7.72
CA LEU A 243 6.67 6.88 8.65
C LEU A 243 7.53 8.07 9.09
N SER A 244 8.83 7.87 9.29
CA SER A 244 9.78 8.93 9.60
C SER A 244 9.85 9.95 8.47
N GLY A 245 9.90 9.47 7.23
CA GLY A 245 9.84 10.30 6.04
C GLY A 245 8.52 11.07 5.90
N ILE A 246 7.37 10.39 6.09
CA ILE A 246 6.04 11.02 6.08
C ILE A 246 5.95 12.11 7.14
N SER A 247 6.47 11.86 8.34
CA SER A 247 6.45 12.80 9.46
C SER A 247 7.29 14.06 9.20
N SER A 248 8.39 13.91 8.52
CA SER A 248 9.38 14.99 8.32
C SER A 248 9.15 15.79 7.04
N SER A 249 8.51 15.21 6.03
CA SER A 249 8.34 15.85 4.74
C SER A 249 7.30 16.97 4.80
N LYS A 250 7.69 18.16 4.32
CA LYS A 250 6.80 19.30 4.11
C LYS A 250 6.34 19.42 2.64
N ARG A 251 6.81 18.52 1.78
CA ARG A 251 6.53 18.54 0.34
C ARG A 251 5.29 17.71 0.03
N GLU A 252 4.36 18.28 -0.71
CA GLU A 252 3.14 17.61 -1.11
C GLU A 252 3.33 16.62 -2.28
N ASP A 253 4.38 16.82 -3.10
CA ASP A 253 4.70 15.99 -4.26
C ASP A 253 5.55 14.75 -3.92
N VAL A 254 5.79 14.48 -2.64
CA VAL A 254 6.61 13.36 -2.15
C VAL A 254 5.74 12.29 -1.49
N CYS A 255 6.07 11.03 -1.74
CA CYS A 255 5.51 9.87 -1.04
C CYS A 255 6.63 8.98 -0.51
N PHE A 256 6.48 8.52 0.72
CA PHE A 256 7.35 7.50 1.31
C PHE A 256 6.59 6.18 1.37
N ILE A 257 7.18 5.13 0.83
CA ILE A 257 6.66 3.76 0.81
C ILE A 257 7.67 2.80 1.42
N SER A 258 7.24 1.61 1.83
CA SER A 258 8.17 0.54 2.19
C SER A 258 7.71 -0.82 1.75
N PHE A 259 8.68 -1.67 1.41
CA PHE A 259 8.45 -3.06 1.01
C PHE A 259 8.49 -4.06 2.18
N ALA A 260 8.78 -3.62 3.40
CA ALA A 260 9.00 -4.49 4.56
C ALA A 260 10.16 -5.48 4.36
N GLY A 261 11.28 -4.99 3.83
CA GLY A 261 12.52 -5.71 3.62
C GLY A 261 13.16 -5.47 2.25
N VAL A 262 14.44 -5.73 2.17
CA VAL A 262 15.32 -5.38 1.04
C VAL A 262 14.88 -6.04 -0.29
N TYR A 263 14.37 -7.29 -0.24
CA TYR A 263 14.09 -8.11 -1.43
C TYR A 263 12.61 -8.48 -1.58
N THR A 264 11.72 -7.82 -0.87
CA THR A 264 10.28 -8.16 -0.82
C THR A 264 9.43 -7.44 -1.88
N TYR A 265 10.01 -7.08 -3.01
CA TYR A 265 9.31 -6.42 -4.13
C TYR A 265 9.05 -7.37 -5.29
N LYS A 266 8.09 -7.00 -6.14
CA LYS A 266 7.75 -7.68 -7.40
C LYS A 266 7.94 -6.73 -8.57
N ASP A 267 8.39 -7.27 -9.71
CA ASP A 267 8.69 -6.47 -10.90
C ASP A 267 7.44 -5.73 -11.43
N GLU A 268 6.24 -6.33 -11.26
CA GLU A 268 4.97 -5.70 -11.61
C GLU A 268 4.71 -4.44 -10.79
N ILE A 269 5.06 -4.44 -9.50
CA ILE A 269 4.94 -3.27 -8.63
C ILE A 269 5.97 -2.21 -9.02
N LEU A 270 7.20 -2.61 -9.32
CA LEU A 270 8.23 -1.69 -9.80
C LEU A 270 7.82 -1.00 -11.09
N GLY A 271 7.11 -1.70 -11.97
CA GLY A 271 6.55 -1.15 -13.21
C GLY A 271 5.58 0.02 -13.00
N LEU A 272 4.89 0.08 -11.85
CA LEU A 272 4.00 1.19 -11.49
C LEU A 272 4.74 2.50 -11.22
N LEU A 273 6.04 2.44 -10.98
CA LEU A 273 6.88 3.60 -10.67
C LEU A 273 7.46 4.29 -11.93
N ARG A 274 7.14 3.80 -13.12
CA ARG A 274 7.56 4.45 -14.38
C ARG A 274 7.06 5.89 -14.44
N GLY A 275 7.93 6.78 -14.92
CA GLY A 275 7.65 8.22 -14.98
C GLY A 275 7.79 8.95 -13.64
N LYS A 276 8.15 8.25 -12.56
CA LYS A 276 8.43 8.85 -11.25
C LYS A 276 9.93 9.05 -11.04
N ASN A 277 10.26 9.96 -10.11
CA ASN A 277 11.59 10.05 -9.55
C ASN A 277 11.62 9.21 -8.28
N VAL A 278 12.45 8.17 -8.28
CA VAL A 278 12.52 7.22 -7.18
C VAL A 278 13.81 7.40 -6.40
N MET A 279 13.71 7.59 -5.10
CA MET A 279 14.82 7.64 -4.16
C MET A 279 14.80 6.38 -3.30
N ILE A 280 15.83 5.56 -3.38
CA ILE A 280 16.02 4.37 -2.57
C ILE A 280 16.70 4.78 -1.26
N CYS A 281 16.04 4.53 -0.15
CA CYS A 281 16.43 4.93 1.19
C CYS A 281 16.42 3.69 2.11
N PHE A 282 17.33 2.76 1.85
CA PHE A 282 17.50 1.54 2.63
C PHE A 282 18.49 1.76 3.77
N ASP A 283 18.54 0.84 4.72
CA ASP A 283 19.40 0.91 5.88
C ASP A 283 20.88 1.04 5.47
N ASN A 284 21.67 1.70 6.30
CA ASN A 284 23.08 2.01 6.03
C ASN A 284 24.01 0.81 6.35
N ASP A 285 23.45 -0.40 6.48
CA ASP A 285 24.22 -1.63 6.64
C ASP A 285 24.59 -2.27 5.27
N THR A 286 25.30 -3.38 5.32
CA THR A 286 25.76 -4.08 4.11
C THR A 286 24.60 -4.59 3.27
N ALA A 287 23.54 -5.12 3.88
CA ALA A 287 22.39 -5.69 3.18
C ALA A 287 21.57 -4.59 2.51
N GLY A 288 21.31 -3.49 3.22
CA GLY A 288 20.57 -2.34 2.68
C GLY A 288 21.33 -1.67 1.52
N LYS A 289 22.65 -1.50 1.63
CA LYS A 289 23.49 -0.96 0.55
C LYS A 289 23.47 -1.84 -0.70
N GLN A 290 23.65 -3.15 -0.53
CA GLN A 290 23.63 -4.08 -1.65
C GLN A 290 22.24 -4.13 -2.29
N GLY A 291 21.20 -4.31 -1.50
CA GLY A 291 19.84 -4.37 -2.01
C GLY A 291 19.36 -3.06 -2.64
N GLY A 292 19.83 -1.92 -2.11
CA GLY A 292 19.58 -0.62 -2.72
C GLY A 292 20.19 -0.49 -4.12
N MET A 293 21.41 -0.98 -4.33
CA MET A 293 22.03 -1.02 -5.65
C MET A 293 21.28 -1.96 -6.61
N GLU A 294 20.94 -3.18 -6.17
CA GLU A 294 20.20 -4.16 -6.98
C GLU A 294 18.81 -3.63 -7.38
N LEU A 295 18.09 -2.99 -6.46
CA LEU A 295 16.81 -2.34 -6.75
C LEU A 295 16.99 -1.18 -7.72
N GLY A 296 18.06 -0.38 -7.55
CA GLY A 296 18.39 0.73 -8.42
C GLY A 296 18.61 0.28 -9.86
N ASP A 297 19.38 -0.79 -10.07
CA ASP A 297 19.62 -1.37 -11.38
C ASP A 297 18.33 -1.90 -12.04
N LYS A 298 17.44 -2.52 -11.26
CA LYS A 298 16.14 -2.97 -11.77
C LYS A 298 15.25 -1.81 -12.19
N LEU A 299 15.11 -0.79 -11.36
CA LEU A 299 14.32 0.40 -11.67
C LEU A 299 14.86 1.13 -12.90
N LYS A 300 16.19 1.26 -13.02
CA LYS A 300 16.82 1.84 -14.19
C LYS A 300 16.49 1.07 -15.47
N LYS A 301 16.56 -0.27 -15.45
CA LYS A 301 16.16 -1.13 -16.59
C LYS A 301 14.69 -0.93 -16.99
N LEU A 302 13.84 -0.52 -16.03
CA LEU A 302 12.43 -0.18 -16.28
C LEU A 302 12.24 1.27 -16.76
N GLY A 303 13.32 2.04 -16.92
CA GLY A 303 13.26 3.45 -17.35
C GLY A 303 12.84 4.42 -16.24
N VAL A 304 12.95 4.04 -14.97
CA VAL A 304 12.65 4.88 -13.83
C VAL A 304 13.86 5.79 -13.52
N ASN A 305 13.62 7.07 -13.29
CA ASN A 305 14.67 7.99 -12.85
C ASN A 305 15.01 7.72 -11.38
N THR A 306 16.14 7.09 -11.12
CA THR A 306 16.44 6.48 -9.82
C THR A 306 17.67 7.10 -9.16
N PHE A 307 17.56 7.30 -7.86
CA PHE A 307 18.61 7.80 -6.98
C PHE A 307 18.74 6.90 -5.76
N ILE A 308 19.94 6.80 -5.21
CA ILE A 308 20.23 6.13 -3.94
C ILE A 308 20.54 7.20 -2.90
N ALA A 309 19.82 7.19 -1.79
CA ALA A 309 20.09 8.04 -0.64
C ALA A 309 21.29 7.49 0.14
N SER A 310 22.14 8.39 0.63
CA SER A 310 23.27 8.06 1.50
C SER A 310 23.44 9.12 2.57
N TRP A 311 23.99 8.73 3.70
CA TRP A 311 24.28 9.61 4.86
C TRP A 311 25.45 9.07 5.67
N ASP A 312 25.79 9.75 6.75
CA ASP A 312 26.87 9.38 7.66
C ASP A 312 26.61 8.00 8.31
N ASN A 313 27.68 7.19 8.46
CA ASN A 313 27.61 5.85 9.03
C ASN A 313 27.25 5.82 10.53
N ASN A 314 27.17 6.97 11.19
CA ASN A 314 26.69 7.06 12.57
C ASN A 314 25.18 6.79 12.70
N TYR A 315 24.44 6.83 11.60
CA TYR A 315 23.00 6.57 11.56
C TYR A 315 22.71 5.37 10.68
N ASN A 316 21.95 4.40 11.23
CA ASN A 316 21.63 3.19 10.50
C ASN A 316 20.48 3.38 9.52
N ASP A 317 19.43 4.06 9.94
CA ASP A 317 18.17 4.18 9.21
C ASP A 317 17.60 5.60 9.19
N LEU A 318 16.52 5.82 8.44
CA LEU A 318 15.88 7.13 8.34
C LEU A 318 15.25 7.59 9.67
N ASN A 319 14.84 6.66 10.54
CA ASN A 319 14.33 6.99 11.86
C ASN A 319 15.43 7.49 12.79
N ASP A 320 16.64 6.97 12.68
CA ASP A 320 17.80 7.49 13.43
C ASP A 320 18.13 8.92 12.99
N LEU A 321 18.14 9.22 11.70
CA LEU A 321 18.32 10.57 11.17
C LEU A 321 17.22 11.52 11.67
N LEU A 322 15.97 11.09 11.69
CA LEU A 322 14.85 11.87 12.21
C LEU A 322 15.07 12.23 13.68
N LYS A 323 15.43 11.26 14.53
CA LYS A 323 15.66 11.47 15.97
C LYS A 323 16.85 12.39 16.24
N ALA A 324 17.86 12.31 15.39
CA ALA A 324 19.04 13.18 15.46
C ALA A 324 18.86 14.57 14.83
N ASN A 325 17.69 14.82 14.20
CA ASN A 325 17.44 16.04 13.41
C ASN A 325 18.45 16.25 12.26
N ALA A 326 18.94 15.15 11.67
CA ALA A 326 19.99 15.09 10.66
C ALA A 326 19.48 14.75 9.25
N LEU A 327 18.19 14.89 8.98
CA LEU A 327 17.60 14.59 7.66
C LEU A 327 18.13 15.48 6.53
N ALA A 328 18.63 16.67 6.85
CA ALA A 328 19.25 17.56 5.88
C ALA A 328 20.59 17.04 5.32
N ASP A 329 21.20 16.07 6.01
CA ASP A 329 22.50 15.50 5.63
C ASP A 329 22.38 14.40 4.57
N ILE A 330 21.15 14.05 4.16
CA ILE A 330 20.91 13.05 3.13
C ILE A 330 21.40 13.53 1.77
N LYS A 331 22.29 12.76 1.16
CA LYS A 331 22.80 12.96 -0.20
C LYS A 331 22.10 12.00 -1.16
N LEU A 332 21.77 12.47 -2.36
CA LEU A 332 21.15 11.67 -3.41
C LEU A 332 22.16 11.42 -4.52
N ASN A 333 22.47 10.16 -4.79
CA ASN A 333 23.39 9.72 -5.82
C ASN A 333 22.58 9.10 -6.97
N LYS A 334 22.68 9.67 -8.17
CA LYS A 334 21.97 9.15 -9.34
C LYS A 334 22.51 7.77 -9.72
N VAL A 335 21.62 6.83 -9.98
CA VAL A 335 21.99 5.51 -10.53
C VAL A 335 22.39 5.71 -11.99
N ALA A 336 23.70 5.49 -12.27
CA ALA A 336 24.33 5.78 -13.56
C ALA A 336 23.98 4.77 -14.68
#